data_6e25d42d7223cf5e5e4e13d6f4a9eff3
#
_entry.id   6e25d42d7223cf5e5e4e13d6f4a9eff3
#
_cell.length_a   1.000
_cell.length_b   1.000
_cell.length_c   1.000
_cell.angle_alpha   90.00
_cell.angle_beta   90.00
_cell.angle_gamma   90.00
#
_symmetry.space_group_name_H-M   'P 1'
#
loop_
_entity.id
_entity.type
_entity.pdbx_description
1 polymer ?
#
loop_
_entity_poly.entity_id
_entity_poly.type
_entity_poly.pdbx_seq_one_letter_code
_entity_poly.pdbx_strand_id
1 'polypeptide(L)'
;AEKQTILGRISQLAKANINALLDRAEDPQKMLDQLIRDYTNSIAEAETAVAQTVGNLRLAEKDHDEDVTVAADWGRKAAAASAKAEEMRAAGDQAGAQKWDDLARVAIGKQIQFEGEAKNAEPLIASQREVVDKLKNGLVQMKDKLSELKTKRDQLVARQKAAEAQAQVSDAVASINVLDPTSELS
;
A
#
# COMPACT_ATOMS: atom_id res chain seq x y z
N ALA A 1 -5.45 -14.70 5.80
CA ALA A 1 -6.65 -14.17 6.45
C ALA A 1 -6.46 -12.73 6.91
N GLU A 2 -5.36 -12.41 7.63
CA GLU A 2 -5.10 -11.04 8.09
C GLU A 2 -4.89 -10.06 6.93
N LYS A 3 -4.19 -10.47 5.86
CA LYS A 3 -3.96 -9.63 4.67
C LYS A 3 -5.26 -9.25 3.98
N GLN A 4 -6.20 -10.19 3.86
CA GLN A 4 -7.52 -9.92 3.30
C GLN A 4 -8.32 -8.99 4.21
N THR A 5 -8.20 -9.17 5.51
CA THR A 5 -8.87 -8.31 6.49
C THR A 5 -8.36 -6.87 6.42
N ILE A 6 -7.03 -6.68 6.28
CA ILE A 6 -6.43 -5.35 6.14
C ILE A 6 -6.87 -4.71 4.83
N LEU A 7 -6.76 -5.43 3.71
CA LEU A 7 -7.18 -4.93 2.41
C LEU A 7 -8.69 -4.65 2.38
N GLY A 8 -9.48 -5.51 2.99
CA GLY A 8 -10.93 -5.33 3.12
C GLY A 8 -11.29 -4.09 3.93
N ARG A 9 -10.61 -3.85 5.06
CA ARG A 9 -10.80 -2.65 5.88
C ARG A 9 -10.41 -1.38 5.12
N ILE A 10 -9.27 -1.40 4.44
CA ILE A 10 -8.81 -0.26 3.63
C ILE A 10 -9.84 0.06 2.55
N SER A 11 -10.32 -0.95 1.83
CA SER A 11 -11.34 -0.79 0.80
C SER A 11 -12.64 -0.22 1.37
N GLN A 12 -13.09 -0.74 2.49
CA GLN A 12 -14.30 -0.28 3.17
C GLN A 12 -14.20 1.18 3.59
N LEU A 13 -13.09 1.56 4.23
CA LEU A 13 -12.86 2.93 4.70
C LEU A 13 -12.65 3.90 3.54
N ALA A 14 -11.94 3.48 2.49
CA ALA A 14 -11.71 4.30 1.30
C ALA A 14 -12.99 4.61 0.55
N LYS A 15 -13.97 3.71 0.57
CA LYS A 15 -15.25 3.83 -0.14
C LYS A 15 -16.41 4.30 0.74
N ALA A 16 -16.18 4.52 2.03
CA ALA A 16 -17.24 4.91 2.96
C ALA A 16 -17.87 6.25 2.57
N ASN A 17 -19.19 6.33 2.69
CA ASN A 17 -19.93 7.56 2.48
C ASN A 17 -20.06 8.31 3.82
N ILE A 18 -19.21 9.29 4.03
CA ILE A 18 -19.12 10.06 5.26
C ILE A 18 -20.43 10.83 5.51
N ASN A 19 -21.01 11.43 4.48
CA ASN A 19 -22.25 12.19 4.59
C ASN A 19 -23.42 11.31 5.08
N ALA A 20 -23.52 10.09 4.53
CA ALA A 20 -24.57 9.16 4.95
C ALA A 20 -24.40 8.72 6.41
N LEU A 21 -23.16 8.51 6.84
CA LEU A 21 -22.86 8.15 8.23
C LEU A 21 -23.26 9.29 9.20
N LEU A 22 -22.95 10.53 8.84
CA LEU A 22 -23.27 11.69 9.66
C LEU A 22 -24.76 11.97 9.71
N ASP A 23 -25.48 11.77 8.60
CA ASP A 23 -26.93 11.98 8.53
C ASP A 23 -27.70 11.03 9.45
N ARG A 24 -27.16 9.85 9.73
CA ARG A 24 -27.75 8.84 10.61
C ARG A 24 -27.35 9.00 12.08
N ALA A 25 -26.36 9.83 12.35
CA ALA A 25 -25.81 9.96 13.70
C ALA A 25 -26.70 10.78 14.60
N GLU A 26 -26.93 10.32 15.82
CA GLU A 26 -27.62 11.09 16.86
C GLU A 26 -26.76 12.28 17.33
N ASP A 27 -25.46 12.06 17.42
CA ASP A 27 -24.46 13.07 17.79
C ASP A 27 -23.38 13.11 16.73
N PRO A 28 -23.52 13.98 15.70
CA PRO A 28 -22.56 14.07 14.60
C PRO A 28 -21.15 14.43 15.05
N GLN A 29 -20.97 15.29 16.05
CA GLN A 29 -19.65 15.69 16.54
C GLN A 29 -18.91 14.52 17.17
N LYS A 30 -19.59 13.75 18.01
CA LYS A 30 -19.01 12.55 18.63
C LYS A 30 -18.65 11.51 17.58
N MET A 31 -19.51 11.32 16.59
CA MET A 31 -19.24 10.40 15.47
C MET A 31 -18.03 10.85 14.67
N LEU A 32 -17.91 12.15 14.35
CA LEU A 32 -16.76 12.70 13.64
C LEU A 32 -15.46 12.46 14.40
N ASP A 33 -15.44 12.72 15.69
CA ASP A 33 -14.26 12.51 16.52
C ASP A 33 -13.85 11.04 16.53
N GLN A 34 -14.80 10.12 16.63
CA GLN A 34 -14.55 8.69 16.59
C GLN A 34 -14.03 8.24 15.23
N LEU A 35 -14.64 8.71 14.14
CA LEU A 35 -14.21 8.39 12.77
C LEU A 35 -12.80 8.91 12.51
N ILE A 36 -12.46 10.10 12.98
CA ILE A 36 -11.11 10.65 12.83
C ILE A 36 -10.10 9.77 13.53
N ARG A 37 -10.37 9.30 14.74
CA ARG A 37 -9.50 8.37 15.46
C ARG A 37 -9.36 7.05 14.71
N ASP A 38 -10.47 6.48 14.25
CA ASP A 38 -10.50 5.20 13.55
C ASP A 38 -9.70 5.28 12.24
N TYR A 39 -9.90 6.35 11.45
CA TYR A 39 -9.15 6.57 10.21
C TYR A 39 -7.66 6.79 10.47
N THR A 40 -7.32 7.58 11.49
CA THR A 40 -5.91 7.81 11.85
C THR A 40 -5.22 6.50 12.21
N ASN A 41 -5.85 5.67 13.03
CA ASN A 41 -5.29 4.38 13.44
C ASN A 41 -5.20 3.40 12.25
N SER A 42 -6.24 3.35 11.43
CA SER A 42 -6.27 2.46 10.26
C SER A 42 -5.26 2.88 9.19
N ILE A 43 -5.04 4.18 9.01
CA ILE A 43 -3.99 4.69 8.11
C ILE A 43 -2.61 4.27 8.60
N ALA A 44 -2.34 4.36 9.90
CA ALA A 44 -1.05 3.93 10.47
C ALA A 44 -0.82 2.43 10.25
N GLU A 45 -1.84 1.60 10.46
CA GLU A 45 -1.78 0.16 10.19
C GLU A 45 -1.55 -0.11 8.70
N ALA A 46 -2.25 0.62 7.83
CA ALA A 46 -2.13 0.50 6.38
C ALA A 46 -0.73 0.89 5.89
N GLU A 47 -0.15 1.95 6.44
CA GLU A 47 1.21 2.37 6.11
C GLU A 47 2.24 1.29 6.47
N THR A 48 2.08 0.66 7.63
CA THR A 48 2.93 -0.46 8.05
C THR A 48 2.77 -1.64 7.08
N ALA A 49 1.55 -2.00 6.73
CA ALA A 49 1.26 -3.10 5.80
C ALA A 49 1.85 -2.83 4.41
N VAL A 50 1.73 -1.60 3.91
CA VAL A 50 2.32 -1.19 2.63
C VAL A 50 3.84 -1.32 2.68
N ALA A 51 4.48 -0.81 3.74
CA ALA A 51 5.93 -0.88 3.88
C ALA A 51 6.44 -2.33 3.89
N GLN A 52 5.77 -3.22 4.63
CA GLN A 52 6.12 -4.65 4.68
C GLN A 52 5.94 -5.33 3.32
N THR A 53 4.83 -5.05 2.65
CA THR A 53 4.53 -5.65 1.34
C THR A 53 5.51 -5.17 0.28
N VAL A 54 5.85 -3.89 0.28
CA VAL A 54 6.88 -3.32 -0.62
C VAL A 54 8.24 -3.95 -0.36
N GLY A 55 8.62 -4.12 0.92
CA GLY A 55 9.86 -4.79 1.29
C GLY A 55 9.94 -6.22 0.77
N ASN A 56 8.87 -6.98 0.93
CA ASN A 56 8.78 -8.36 0.44
C ASN A 56 8.83 -8.41 -1.08
N LEU A 57 8.15 -7.48 -1.76
CA LEU A 57 8.19 -7.38 -3.22
C LEU A 57 9.62 -7.11 -3.73
N ARG A 58 10.33 -6.19 -3.10
CA ARG A 58 11.72 -5.86 -3.48
C ARG A 58 12.65 -7.04 -3.30
N LEU A 59 12.49 -7.83 -2.22
CA LEU A 59 13.25 -9.05 -2.02
C LEU A 59 12.97 -10.08 -3.10
N ALA A 60 11.70 -10.27 -3.45
CA ALA A 60 11.30 -11.21 -4.50
C ALA A 60 11.87 -10.80 -5.86
N GLU A 61 11.84 -9.50 -6.18
CA GLU A 61 12.43 -8.96 -7.42
C GLU A 61 13.94 -9.14 -7.45
N LYS A 62 14.61 -8.90 -6.33
CA LYS A 62 16.08 -9.11 -6.21
C LYS A 62 16.43 -10.57 -6.41
N ASP A 63 15.72 -11.49 -5.78
CA ASP A 63 15.95 -12.93 -5.92
C ASP A 63 15.74 -13.38 -7.37
N HIS A 64 14.69 -12.86 -8.02
CA HIS A 64 14.44 -13.11 -9.43
C HIS A 64 15.62 -12.65 -10.31
N ASP A 65 16.10 -11.43 -10.09
CA ASP A 65 17.19 -10.86 -10.87
C ASP A 65 18.51 -11.62 -10.64
N GLU A 66 18.76 -12.07 -9.41
CA GLU A 66 19.89 -12.93 -9.10
C GLU A 66 19.81 -14.27 -9.84
N ASP A 67 18.64 -14.90 -9.88
CA ASP A 67 18.42 -16.15 -10.61
C ASP A 67 18.67 -15.97 -12.11
N VAL A 68 18.22 -14.87 -12.70
CA VAL A 68 18.47 -14.53 -14.10
C VAL A 68 19.98 -14.40 -14.36
N THR A 69 20.69 -13.71 -13.47
CA THR A 69 22.14 -13.51 -13.57
C THR A 69 22.90 -14.83 -13.44
N VAL A 70 22.54 -15.66 -12.46
CA VAL A 70 23.17 -16.97 -12.24
C VAL A 70 22.92 -17.89 -13.44
N ALA A 71 21.69 -17.90 -13.98
CA ALA A 71 21.36 -18.66 -15.17
C ALA A 71 22.23 -18.25 -16.37
N ALA A 72 22.41 -16.96 -16.59
CA ALA A 72 23.25 -16.43 -17.65
C ALA A 72 24.74 -16.86 -17.48
N ASP A 73 25.24 -16.85 -16.23
CA ASP A 73 26.59 -17.31 -15.91
C ASP A 73 26.76 -18.78 -16.24
N TRP A 74 25.81 -19.63 -15.88
CA TRP A 74 25.86 -21.05 -16.22
C TRP A 74 25.75 -21.26 -17.72
N GLY A 75 25.00 -20.47 -18.45
CA GLY A 75 24.92 -20.49 -19.90
C GLY A 75 26.27 -20.21 -20.56
N ARG A 76 27.00 -19.21 -20.05
CA ARG A 76 28.35 -18.89 -20.52
C ARG A 76 29.35 -20.03 -20.22
N LYS A 77 29.28 -20.62 -19.05
CA LYS A 77 30.10 -21.78 -18.68
C LYS A 77 29.81 -22.97 -19.57
N ALA A 78 28.54 -23.21 -19.88
CA ALA A 78 28.14 -24.29 -20.80
C ALA A 78 28.72 -24.06 -22.21
N ALA A 79 28.63 -22.84 -22.73
CA ALA A 79 29.17 -22.48 -24.02
C ALA A 79 30.68 -22.66 -24.06
N ALA A 80 31.38 -22.22 -23.00
CA ALA A 80 32.83 -22.37 -22.90
C ALA A 80 33.25 -23.84 -22.83
N ALA A 81 32.51 -24.65 -22.07
CA ALA A 81 32.78 -26.10 -21.97
C ALA A 81 32.53 -26.81 -23.31
N SER A 82 31.48 -26.46 -24.04
CA SER A 82 31.17 -26.99 -25.36
C SER A 82 32.27 -26.63 -26.38
N ALA A 83 32.75 -25.38 -26.34
CA ALA A 83 33.85 -24.94 -27.21
C ALA A 83 35.13 -25.71 -26.91
N LYS A 84 35.42 -25.97 -25.63
CA LYS A 84 36.60 -26.76 -25.23
C LYS A 84 36.47 -28.22 -25.67
N ALA A 85 35.29 -28.80 -25.60
CA ALA A 85 35.02 -30.14 -26.11
C ALA A 85 35.29 -30.23 -27.61
N GLU A 86 34.91 -29.22 -28.39
CA GLU A 86 35.17 -29.15 -29.84
C GLU A 86 36.67 -29.07 -30.14
N GLU A 87 37.44 -28.28 -29.37
CA GLU A 87 38.88 -28.20 -29.48
C GLU A 87 39.54 -29.57 -29.23
N MET A 88 39.12 -30.26 -28.19
CA MET A 88 39.63 -31.59 -27.85
C MET A 88 39.28 -32.61 -28.92
N ARG A 89 38.09 -32.53 -29.47
CA ARG A 89 37.65 -33.42 -30.55
C ARG A 89 38.47 -33.20 -31.83
N ALA A 90 38.75 -31.96 -32.17
CA ALA A 90 39.58 -31.57 -33.29
C ALA A 90 41.05 -32.04 -33.13
N ALA A 91 41.55 -32.07 -31.90
CA ALA A 91 42.88 -32.56 -31.54
C ALA A 91 42.98 -34.10 -31.46
N GLY A 92 41.88 -34.81 -31.63
CA GLY A 92 41.84 -36.27 -31.53
C GLY A 92 41.74 -36.81 -30.11
N ASP A 93 41.52 -35.94 -29.11
CA ASP A 93 41.36 -36.34 -27.72
C ASP A 93 39.88 -36.57 -27.40
N GLN A 94 39.39 -37.79 -27.64
CA GLN A 94 37.97 -38.13 -27.42
C GLN A 94 37.62 -38.19 -25.94
N ALA A 95 38.53 -38.65 -25.09
CA ALA A 95 38.31 -38.70 -23.65
C ALA A 95 38.17 -37.27 -23.04
N GLY A 96 39.06 -36.36 -23.48
CA GLY A 96 38.99 -34.95 -23.09
C GLY A 96 37.70 -34.28 -23.58
N ALA A 97 37.32 -34.56 -24.85
CA ALA A 97 36.09 -34.04 -25.41
C ALA A 97 34.85 -34.49 -24.59
N GLN A 98 34.79 -35.78 -24.23
CA GLN A 98 33.68 -36.34 -23.43
C GLN A 98 33.61 -35.68 -22.06
N LYS A 99 34.75 -35.47 -21.42
CA LYS A 99 34.80 -34.79 -20.10
C LYS A 99 34.21 -33.38 -20.18
N TRP A 100 34.54 -32.59 -21.18
CA TRP A 100 34.05 -31.24 -21.37
C TRP A 100 32.59 -31.24 -21.81
N ASP A 101 32.14 -32.21 -22.61
CA ASP A 101 30.73 -32.40 -22.93
C ASP A 101 29.88 -32.66 -21.67
N ASP A 102 30.40 -33.50 -20.75
CA ASP A 102 29.74 -33.78 -19.48
C ASP A 102 29.63 -32.53 -18.60
N LEU A 103 30.71 -31.74 -18.54
CA LEU A 103 30.69 -30.47 -17.82
C LEU A 103 29.70 -29.47 -18.43
N ALA A 104 29.64 -29.39 -19.78
CA ALA A 104 28.66 -28.56 -20.49
C ALA A 104 27.22 -28.98 -20.14
N ARG A 105 26.97 -30.28 -20.08
CA ARG A 105 25.66 -30.83 -19.76
C ARG A 105 25.22 -30.49 -18.35
N VAL A 106 26.14 -30.55 -17.37
CA VAL A 106 25.88 -30.11 -15.98
C VAL A 106 25.56 -28.63 -15.93
N ALA A 107 26.33 -27.80 -16.64
CA ALA A 107 26.14 -26.35 -16.69
C ALA A 107 24.77 -25.99 -17.31
N ILE A 108 24.38 -26.67 -18.39
CA ILE A 108 23.06 -26.48 -19.00
C ILE A 108 21.93 -26.87 -18.02
N GLY A 109 22.12 -27.96 -17.27
CA GLY A 109 21.16 -28.35 -16.24
C GLY A 109 20.96 -27.27 -15.18
N LYS A 110 22.05 -26.65 -14.73
CA LYS A 110 22.03 -25.54 -13.80
C LYS A 110 21.35 -24.30 -14.40
N GLN A 111 21.68 -23.98 -15.64
CA GLN A 111 21.05 -22.89 -16.38
C GLN A 111 19.52 -23.06 -16.43
N ILE A 112 19.05 -24.24 -16.82
CA ILE A 112 17.62 -24.56 -16.90
C ILE A 112 16.96 -24.44 -15.54
N GLN A 113 17.61 -24.92 -14.48
CA GLN A 113 17.10 -24.83 -13.12
C GLN A 113 16.85 -23.37 -12.70
N PHE A 114 17.85 -22.50 -12.87
CA PHE A 114 17.76 -21.10 -12.47
C PHE A 114 16.82 -20.28 -13.36
N GLU A 115 16.80 -20.56 -14.66
CA GLU A 115 15.81 -19.97 -15.57
C GLU A 115 14.38 -20.35 -15.17
N GLY A 116 14.16 -21.60 -14.77
CA GLY A 116 12.86 -22.09 -14.30
C GLY A 116 12.43 -21.39 -13.00
N GLU A 117 13.34 -21.24 -12.05
CA GLU A 117 13.07 -20.53 -10.79
C GLU A 117 12.70 -19.07 -11.04
N ALA A 118 13.46 -18.38 -11.90
CA ALA A 118 13.17 -16.99 -12.28
C ALA A 118 11.79 -16.88 -12.94
N LYS A 119 11.50 -17.76 -13.89
CA LYS A 119 10.23 -17.76 -14.60
C LYS A 119 9.04 -18.05 -13.69
N ASN A 120 9.20 -19.00 -12.75
CA ASN A 120 8.16 -19.35 -11.80
C ASN A 120 7.86 -18.24 -10.81
N ALA A 121 8.84 -17.37 -10.53
CA ALA A 121 8.66 -16.22 -9.64
C ALA A 121 7.88 -15.08 -10.30
N GLU A 122 7.88 -14.95 -11.62
CA GLU A 122 7.27 -13.83 -12.34
C GLU A 122 5.79 -13.63 -12.05
N PRO A 123 4.91 -14.67 -12.08
CA PRO A 123 3.51 -14.49 -11.75
C PRO A 123 3.27 -14.05 -10.31
N LEU A 124 4.07 -14.55 -9.37
CA LEU A 124 3.97 -14.17 -7.96
C LEU A 124 4.36 -12.71 -7.75
N ILE A 125 5.43 -12.26 -8.42
CA ILE A 125 5.87 -10.87 -8.39
C ILE A 125 4.79 -9.95 -8.98
N ALA A 126 4.19 -10.33 -10.11
CA ALA A 126 3.11 -9.59 -10.74
C ALA A 126 1.90 -9.45 -9.80
N SER A 127 1.51 -10.54 -9.13
CA SER A 127 0.44 -10.53 -8.12
C SER A 127 0.76 -9.60 -6.96
N GLN A 128 1.99 -9.65 -6.45
CA GLN A 128 2.40 -8.81 -5.33
C GLN A 128 2.42 -7.32 -5.72
N ARG A 129 2.85 -6.99 -6.94
CA ARG A 129 2.78 -5.61 -7.45
C ARG A 129 1.35 -5.09 -7.48
N GLU A 130 0.43 -5.91 -7.92
CA GLU A 130 -0.99 -5.56 -7.96
C GLU A 130 -1.54 -5.28 -6.56
N VAL A 131 -1.20 -6.12 -5.59
CA VAL A 131 -1.60 -5.93 -4.18
C VAL A 131 -1.00 -4.63 -3.63
N VAL A 132 0.27 -4.36 -3.89
CA VAL A 132 0.93 -3.11 -3.46
C VAL A 132 0.21 -1.90 -4.04
N ASP A 133 -0.12 -1.93 -5.32
CA ASP A 133 -0.82 -0.82 -5.98
C ASP A 133 -2.20 -0.58 -5.36
N LYS A 134 -2.95 -1.62 -5.08
CA LYS A 134 -4.25 -1.54 -4.42
C LYS A 134 -4.14 -0.96 -3.01
N LEU A 135 -3.13 -1.41 -2.25
CA LEU A 135 -2.88 -0.90 -0.89
C LEU A 135 -2.51 0.59 -0.91
N LYS A 136 -1.63 1.00 -1.83
CA LYS A 136 -1.23 2.41 -1.98
C LYS A 136 -2.40 3.29 -2.37
N ASN A 137 -3.20 2.86 -3.34
CA ASN A 137 -4.37 3.61 -3.79
C ASN A 137 -5.41 3.74 -2.67
N GLY A 138 -5.67 2.66 -1.94
CA GLY A 138 -6.57 2.66 -0.80
C GLY A 138 -6.09 3.60 0.31
N LEU A 139 -4.78 3.60 0.57
CA LEU A 139 -4.18 4.48 1.57
C LEU A 139 -4.37 5.96 1.21
N VAL A 140 -4.14 6.33 -0.05
CA VAL A 140 -4.38 7.70 -0.53
C VAL A 140 -5.84 8.10 -0.32
N GLN A 141 -6.78 7.23 -0.68
CA GLN A 141 -8.21 7.48 -0.51
C GLN A 141 -8.61 7.62 0.96
N MET A 142 -8.03 6.81 1.85
CA MET A 142 -8.25 6.93 3.29
C MET A 142 -7.75 8.26 3.83
N LYS A 143 -6.59 8.72 3.38
CA LYS A 143 -6.03 10.02 3.78
C LYS A 143 -6.93 11.18 3.30
N ASP A 144 -7.48 11.07 2.10
CA ASP A 144 -8.44 12.04 1.58
C ASP A 144 -9.71 12.07 2.43
N LYS A 145 -10.22 10.90 2.82
CA LYS A 145 -11.38 10.80 3.73
C LYS A 145 -11.09 11.41 5.09
N LEU A 146 -9.92 11.16 5.64
CA LEU A 146 -9.50 11.76 6.91
C LEU A 146 -9.48 13.29 6.82
N SER A 147 -8.95 13.83 5.74
CA SER A 147 -8.95 15.28 5.48
C SER A 147 -10.38 15.82 5.41
N GLU A 148 -11.27 15.13 4.72
CA GLU A 148 -12.71 15.49 4.65
C GLU A 148 -13.37 15.48 6.04
N LEU A 149 -13.08 14.47 6.85
CA LEU A 149 -13.60 14.36 8.22
C LEU A 149 -13.13 15.53 9.09
N LYS A 150 -11.87 15.90 9.00
CA LYS A 150 -11.31 17.03 9.75
C LYS A 150 -11.94 18.35 9.33
N THR A 151 -12.15 18.55 8.04
CA THR A 151 -12.85 19.73 7.51
C THR A 151 -14.29 19.82 8.03
N LYS A 152 -15.01 18.71 8.02
CA LYS A 152 -16.38 18.65 8.54
C LYS A 152 -16.44 18.92 10.03
N ARG A 153 -15.48 18.40 10.79
CA ARG A 153 -15.37 18.71 12.23
C ARG A 153 -15.15 20.20 12.47
N ASP A 154 -14.23 20.80 11.73
CA ASP A 154 -13.93 22.23 11.86
C ASP A 154 -15.15 23.09 11.51
N GLN A 155 -15.89 22.74 10.47
CA GLN A 155 -17.14 23.40 10.09
C GLN A 155 -18.20 23.29 11.18
N LEU A 156 -18.34 22.11 11.76
CA LEU A 156 -19.33 21.87 12.83
C LEU A 156 -18.98 22.66 14.08
N VAL A 157 -17.72 22.71 14.47
CA VAL A 157 -17.21 23.49 15.60
C VAL A 157 -17.44 24.99 15.35
N ALA A 158 -17.16 25.47 14.13
CA ALA A 158 -17.39 26.87 13.76
C ALA A 158 -18.88 27.24 13.86
N ARG A 159 -19.78 26.39 13.39
CA ARG A 159 -21.24 26.60 13.52
C ARG A 159 -21.68 26.65 14.96
N GLN A 160 -21.14 25.78 15.81
CA GLN A 160 -21.44 25.72 17.23
C GLN A 160 -20.99 26.99 17.93
N LYS A 161 -19.80 27.49 17.65
CA LYS A 161 -19.29 28.74 18.19
C LYS A 161 -20.11 29.93 17.71
N ALA A 162 -20.52 29.96 16.46
CA ALA A 162 -21.37 31.00 15.91
C ALA A 162 -22.75 31.01 16.60
N ALA A 163 -23.34 29.86 16.85
CA ALA A 163 -24.61 29.71 17.55
C ALA A 163 -24.50 30.17 19.00
N GLU A 164 -23.42 29.84 19.70
CA GLU A 164 -23.13 30.29 21.06
C GLU A 164 -22.97 31.82 21.11
N ALA A 165 -22.23 32.39 20.18
CA ALA A 165 -22.05 33.82 20.08
C ALA A 165 -23.39 34.55 19.82
N GLN A 166 -24.23 33.98 18.93
CA GLN A 166 -25.54 34.52 18.63
C GLN A 166 -26.43 34.48 19.86
N ALA A 167 -26.41 33.40 20.63
CA ALA A 167 -27.15 33.28 21.87
C ALA A 167 -26.73 34.32 22.93
N GLN A 168 -25.41 34.54 23.05
CA GLN A 168 -24.86 35.55 23.95
C GLN A 168 -25.28 36.97 23.55
N VAL A 169 -25.26 37.26 22.26
CA VAL A 169 -25.72 38.56 21.73
C VAL A 169 -27.22 38.75 22.03
N SER A 170 -28.04 37.72 21.80
CA SER A 170 -29.46 37.76 22.07
C SER A 170 -29.75 38.00 23.57
N ASP A 171 -29.02 37.33 24.46
CA ASP A 171 -29.14 37.51 25.90
C ASP A 171 -28.70 38.90 26.32
N ALA A 172 -27.65 39.44 25.75
CA ALA A 172 -27.17 40.79 26.01
C ALA A 172 -28.21 41.86 25.58
N VAL A 173 -28.78 41.67 24.39
CA VAL A 173 -29.84 42.55 23.87
C VAL A 173 -31.10 42.50 24.77
N ALA A 174 -31.48 41.32 25.20
CA ALA A 174 -32.59 41.15 26.10
C ALA A 174 -32.36 41.86 27.44
N SER A 175 -31.14 41.75 28.00
CA SER A 175 -30.72 42.43 29.21
C SER A 175 -30.78 43.96 29.07
N ILE A 176 -30.31 44.48 27.93
CA ILE A 176 -30.35 45.92 27.62
C ILE A 176 -31.78 46.39 27.52
N ASN A 177 -32.68 45.67 26.88
CA ASN A 177 -34.08 46.03 26.77
C ASN A 177 -34.81 46.04 28.13
N VAL A 178 -34.48 45.13 29.00
CA VAL A 178 -35.01 45.09 30.36
C VAL A 178 -34.56 46.32 31.18
N LEU A 179 -33.31 46.78 30.95
CA LEU A 179 -32.72 47.92 31.67
C LEU A 179 -33.03 49.26 31.00
N ASP A 180 -33.65 49.29 29.82
CA ASP A 180 -34.01 50.51 29.12
C ASP A 180 -35.14 51.26 29.81
N PRO A 181 -34.94 52.49 30.29
CA PRO A 181 -35.99 53.27 30.97
C PRO A 181 -37.17 53.56 30.10
N THR A 182 -37.02 53.59 28.77
CA THR A 182 -38.16 53.85 27.86
C THR A 182 -39.10 52.66 27.74
N SER A 183 -38.66 51.42 27.96
CA SER A 183 -39.50 50.23 27.96
C SER A 183 -40.35 50.13 29.23
N GLU A 184 -39.92 50.72 30.31
CA GLU A 184 -40.71 50.79 31.57
C GLU A 184 -41.81 51.82 31.51
N LEU A 185 -41.72 52.86 30.68
CA LEU A 185 -42.68 53.95 30.55
C LEU A 185 -43.77 53.65 29.54
N SER A 186 -43.63 52.62 28.76
CA SER A 186 -44.62 52.18 27.78
C SER A 186 -45.49 51.07 28.32
#